data_08cffb9539d4fc9e7cb80c314212775c
#
_entry.id   08cffb9539d4fc9e7cb80c314212775c
#
_cell.length_a   1.000
_cell.length_b   1.000
_cell.length_c   1.000
_cell.angle_alpha   90.00
_cell.angle_beta   90.00
_cell.angle_gamma   90.00
#
_symmetry.space_group_name_H-M   'P 1'
#
loop_
_entity.id
_entity.type
_entity.pdbx_description
1 polymer ?
#
loop_
_entity_poly.entity_id
_entity_poly.type
_entity_poly.pdbx_seq_one_letter_code
_entity_poly.pdbx_strand_id
1 'polypeptide(L)'
;FLRSHGAATNFRSFFRFNYPPFFGLKKWLCSFFQVRRDILNVCRKSPLNRLVFLDPYGTLFKSFDYYCASRSKLAHYSCIPNTFPALKRTAPFFREKYGLSSAPVFTCPAGASMRKRQLLFIRHVKRSRLRHIIFLFLIPQHNAYAEQMEQAIGDDPRFRILYRLPRLEVEAAIMESDAVFLYSYQEQQPLSILEAMSCGVPWFAPDAGALSTLEGGIVLKNTSPSVLEKAVESLTDEKTRKLLGSKGRRQWKACF
;
A
#
# COMPACT_ATOMS: atom_id res chain seq x y z
N PHE A 1 14.72 10.08 15.45
CA PHE A 1 14.10 9.15 14.47
C PHE A 1 13.68 7.91 15.24
N LEU A 2 12.46 7.87 15.73
CA LEU A 2 11.84 6.63 16.16
C LEU A 2 11.52 5.83 14.89
N ARG A 3 12.34 4.82 14.59
CA ARG A 3 11.91 3.80 13.64
C ARG A 3 10.65 3.17 14.24
N SER A 4 9.49 3.42 13.62
CA SER A 4 8.30 2.69 13.99
C SER A 4 8.63 1.20 13.85
N HIS A 5 8.57 0.48 14.95
CA HIS A 5 8.71 -0.96 14.90
C HIS A 5 7.42 -1.47 14.28
N GLY A 6 7.44 -1.62 12.96
CA GLY A 6 6.28 -1.87 12.09
C GLY A 6 5.38 -3.07 12.45
N ALA A 7 5.62 -3.70 13.59
CA ALA A 7 4.82 -4.82 14.10
C ALA A 7 3.65 -4.38 15.02
N ALA A 8 3.65 -3.13 15.51
CA ALA A 8 2.74 -2.72 16.56
C ALA A 8 1.64 -1.76 16.12
N THR A 9 1.66 -1.29 14.90
CA THR A 9 0.83 -0.16 14.46
C THR A 9 -0.61 -0.49 14.07
N ASN A 10 -0.96 -1.77 13.92
CA ASN A 10 -2.33 -2.13 13.53
C ASN A 10 -2.83 -3.39 14.28
N PHE A 11 -3.65 -3.19 15.31
CA PHE A 11 -4.22 -4.26 16.13
C PHE A 11 -5.04 -5.28 15.33
N ARG A 12 -5.87 -4.84 14.38
CA ARG A 12 -6.67 -5.75 13.56
C ARG A 12 -5.83 -6.61 12.62
N SER A 13 -4.76 -6.05 12.05
CA SER A 13 -3.86 -6.79 11.19
C SER A 13 -2.97 -7.75 11.97
N PHE A 14 -2.58 -7.36 13.20
CA PHE A 14 -1.78 -8.19 14.07
C PHE A 14 -2.51 -9.49 14.48
N PHE A 15 -3.78 -9.39 14.88
CA PHE A 15 -4.57 -10.55 15.32
C PHE A 15 -5.08 -11.42 14.15
N ARG A 16 -5.25 -10.87 12.95
CA ARG A 16 -5.83 -11.63 11.84
C ARG A 16 -4.88 -12.59 11.13
N PHE A 17 -3.57 -12.44 11.26
CA PHE A 17 -2.76 -12.94 10.14
C PHE A 17 -1.52 -13.78 10.41
N ASN A 18 -0.90 -13.86 11.60
CA ASN A 18 0.41 -14.50 11.65
C ASN A 18 0.84 -15.24 12.91
N TYR A 19 0.05 -15.33 13.96
CA TYR A 19 0.50 -16.03 15.17
C TYR A 19 -0.61 -16.84 15.83
N PRO A 20 -0.30 -17.99 16.46
CA PRO A 20 -1.22 -18.63 17.40
C PRO A 20 -1.62 -17.60 18.45
N PRO A 21 -2.90 -17.55 18.86
CA PRO A 21 -3.47 -16.41 19.59
C PRO A 21 -2.69 -15.98 20.84
N PHE A 22 -2.01 -16.90 21.52
CA PHE A 22 -1.28 -16.59 22.74
C PHE A 22 0.12 -15.96 22.52
N PHE A 23 0.84 -16.38 21.49
CA PHE A 23 2.18 -15.82 21.20
C PHE A 23 2.10 -14.40 20.63
N GLY A 24 1.05 -14.15 19.88
CA GLY A 24 0.81 -12.84 19.28
C GLY A 24 0.47 -11.76 20.30
N LEU A 25 -0.35 -12.06 21.30
CA LEU A 25 -0.77 -11.12 22.34
C LEU A 25 0.43 -10.66 23.21
N LYS A 26 1.28 -11.59 23.66
CA LYS A 26 2.47 -11.25 24.46
C LYS A 26 3.43 -10.32 23.69
N LYS A 27 3.72 -10.64 22.43
CA LYS A 27 4.60 -9.83 21.59
C LYS A 27 3.99 -8.45 21.31
N TRP A 28 2.68 -8.40 21.09
CA TRP A 28 1.96 -7.15 20.90
C TRP A 28 2.01 -6.28 22.16
N LEU A 29 1.71 -6.83 23.34
CA LEU A 29 1.78 -6.11 24.61
C LEU A 29 3.20 -5.59 24.88
N CYS A 30 4.24 -6.39 24.64
CA CYS A 30 5.62 -5.93 24.78
C CYS A 30 5.93 -4.76 23.84
N SER A 31 5.52 -4.84 22.57
CA SER A 31 5.70 -3.75 21.62
C SER A 31 4.89 -2.51 22.00
N PHE A 32 3.67 -2.69 22.51
CA PHE A 32 2.83 -1.62 23.00
C PHE A 32 3.50 -0.82 24.14
N PHE A 33 3.96 -1.52 25.16
CA PHE A 33 4.63 -0.86 26.29
C PHE A 33 5.98 -0.26 25.87
N GLN A 34 6.70 -0.89 24.97
CA GLN A 34 7.95 -0.36 24.45
C GLN A 34 7.73 0.95 23.69
N VAL A 35 6.83 0.98 22.71
CA VAL A 35 6.52 2.20 21.92
C VAL A 35 6.05 3.33 22.83
N ARG A 36 5.14 3.04 23.78
CA ARG A 36 4.69 4.03 24.75
C ARG A 36 5.84 4.58 25.58
N ARG A 37 6.71 3.71 26.08
CA ARG A 37 7.88 4.12 26.86
C ARG A 37 8.83 4.98 26.05
N ASP A 38 9.09 4.62 24.79
CA ASP A 38 10.01 5.34 23.91
C ASP A 38 9.47 6.74 23.59
N ILE A 39 8.16 6.86 23.29
CA ILE A 39 7.48 8.17 23.10
C ILE A 39 7.61 9.04 24.37
N LEU A 40 7.30 8.50 25.54
CA LEU A 40 7.39 9.23 26.80
C LEU A 40 8.83 9.65 27.11
N ASN A 41 9.81 8.81 26.82
CA ASN A 41 11.23 9.13 27.04
C ASN A 41 11.69 10.27 26.12
N VAL A 42 11.29 10.25 24.84
CA VAL A 42 11.58 11.35 23.90
C VAL A 42 10.97 12.66 24.40
N CYS A 43 9.69 12.64 24.80
CA CYS A 43 8.99 13.82 25.29
C CYS A 43 9.61 14.37 26.59
N ARG A 44 10.10 13.51 27.50
CA ARG A 44 10.75 13.93 28.75
C ARG A 44 12.14 14.52 28.52
N LYS A 45 12.92 13.91 27.60
CA LYS A 45 14.32 14.35 27.34
C LYS A 45 14.41 15.64 26.55
N SER A 46 13.37 15.96 25.79
CA SER A 46 13.37 17.16 24.96
C SER A 46 11.94 17.70 24.80
N PRO A 47 11.48 18.53 25.74
CA PRO A 47 10.13 19.08 25.73
C PRO A 47 9.84 19.97 24.52
N LEU A 48 10.87 20.44 23.80
CA LEU A 48 10.74 21.24 22.59
C LEU A 48 10.62 20.40 21.32
N ASN A 49 10.84 19.08 21.40
CA ASN A 49 10.72 18.21 20.24
C ASN A 49 9.26 18.01 19.86
N ARG A 50 8.99 18.15 18.57
CA ARG A 50 7.69 17.86 17.99
C ARG A 50 7.73 16.49 17.30
N LEU A 51 6.79 15.64 17.65
CA LEU A 51 6.57 14.36 16.96
C LEU A 51 5.76 14.62 15.69
N VAL A 52 6.22 14.08 14.57
CA VAL A 52 5.53 14.22 13.28
C VAL A 52 5.05 12.85 12.84
N PHE A 53 3.77 12.77 12.52
CA PHE A 53 3.10 11.56 12.03
C PHE A 53 2.58 11.77 10.62
N LEU A 54 2.57 10.69 9.83
CA LEU A 54 2.06 10.71 8.45
C LEU A 54 0.57 10.43 8.38
N ASP A 55 0.00 9.81 9.41
CA ASP A 55 -1.39 9.43 9.46
C ASP A 55 -2.14 10.25 10.52
N PRO A 56 -2.98 11.22 10.12
CA PRO A 56 -3.77 12.04 11.05
C PRO A 56 -4.94 11.29 11.69
N TYR A 57 -5.30 10.13 11.14
CA TYR A 57 -6.43 9.34 11.61
C TYR A 57 -6.04 8.29 12.64
N GLY A 58 -4.94 8.54 13.36
CA GLY A 58 -4.39 7.67 14.38
C GLY A 58 -5.44 7.21 15.39
N THR A 59 -6.00 6.06 15.12
CA THR A 59 -6.73 5.27 16.11
C THR A 59 -5.82 4.20 16.66
N LEU A 60 -6.14 3.66 17.83
CA LEU A 60 -5.41 2.52 18.41
C LEU A 60 -5.17 1.38 17.39
N PHE A 61 -5.99 1.30 16.37
CA PHE A 61 -5.99 0.22 15.38
C PHE A 61 -5.31 0.57 14.07
N LYS A 62 -5.07 1.84 13.77
CA LYS A 62 -4.47 2.29 12.51
C LYS A 62 -3.07 2.88 12.68
N SER A 63 -2.85 3.67 13.74
CA SER A 63 -1.53 4.22 14.06
C SER A 63 -1.38 4.28 15.58
N PHE A 64 -0.69 3.30 16.14
CA PHE A 64 -0.55 3.16 17.57
C PHE A 64 0.34 4.24 18.18
N ASP A 65 1.42 4.59 17.51
CA ASP A 65 2.37 5.63 17.91
C ASP A 65 1.66 7.00 18.04
N TYR A 66 0.85 7.37 17.03
CA TYR A 66 0.04 8.58 17.07
C TYR A 66 -0.97 8.54 18.22
N TYR A 67 -1.64 7.41 18.41
CA TYR A 67 -2.58 7.24 19.52
C TYR A 67 -1.91 7.47 20.88
N CYS A 68 -0.72 6.90 21.09
CA CYS A 68 0.04 7.11 22.33
C CYS A 68 0.47 8.56 22.50
N ALA A 69 0.96 9.20 21.44
CA ALA A 69 1.39 10.59 21.47
C ALA A 69 0.22 11.55 21.72
N SER A 70 -0.91 11.37 21.02
CA SER A 70 -2.10 12.22 21.14
C SER A 70 -2.76 12.16 22.53
N ARG A 71 -2.56 11.05 23.27
CA ARG A 71 -3.04 10.87 24.65
C ARG A 71 -2.03 11.29 25.70
N SER A 72 -0.82 11.67 25.31
CA SER A 72 0.22 12.14 26.23
C SER A 72 0.17 13.65 26.36
N LYS A 73 -0.05 14.15 27.57
CA LYS A 73 0.04 15.60 27.88
C LYS A 73 1.45 16.18 27.69
N LEU A 74 2.46 15.32 27.56
CA LEU A 74 3.88 15.70 27.41
C LEU A 74 4.31 15.79 25.95
N ALA A 75 3.47 15.36 25.00
CA ALA A 75 3.85 15.29 23.61
C ALA A 75 3.32 16.50 22.83
N HIS A 76 4.24 17.22 22.18
CA HIS A 76 3.90 18.12 21.07
C HIS A 76 3.93 17.31 19.78
N TYR A 77 2.81 17.23 19.07
CA TYR A 77 2.72 16.44 17.85
C TYR A 77 2.03 17.20 16.72
N SER A 78 2.35 16.80 15.51
CA SER A 78 1.71 17.26 14.28
C SER A 78 1.51 16.10 13.34
N CYS A 79 0.47 16.16 12.51
CA CYS A 79 0.29 15.25 11.39
C CYS A 79 0.64 16.00 10.09
N ILE A 80 1.61 15.48 9.37
CA ILE A 80 2.02 15.99 8.06
C ILE A 80 1.94 14.81 7.11
N PRO A 81 0.96 14.79 6.19
CA PRO A 81 0.84 13.70 5.23
C PRO A 81 2.06 13.67 4.31
N ASN A 82 2.34 12.51 3.75
CA ASN A 82 3.28 12.41 2.64
C ASN A 82 2.80 13.30 1.50
N THR A 83 3.73 14.00 0.89
CA THR A 83 3.49 14.72 -0.36
C THR A 83 4.31 14.07 -1.47
N PHE A 84 3.81 14.16 -2.67
CA PHE A 84 4.51 13.69 -3.84
C PHE A 84 4.22 14.64 -5.02
N PRO A 85 5.24 15.11 -5.76
CA PRO A 85 5.01 15.96 -6.93
C PRO A 85 4.22 15.17 -7.99
N ALA A 86 3.44 15.88 -8.80
CA ALA A 86 2.74 15.25 -9.92
C ALA A 86 3.73 14.51 -10.82
N LEU A 87 3.40 13.28 -11.17
CA LEU A 87 4.18 12.56 -12.16
C LEU A 87 4.14 13.31 -13.49
N LYS A 88 5.32 13.50 -14.09
CA LYS A 88 5.44 14.11 -15.40
C LYS A 88 5.67 13.01 -16.43
N ARG A 89 4.93 13.04 -17.53
CA ARG A 89 5.12 12.09 -18.63
C ARG A 89 6.45 12.38 -19.34
N THR A 90 7.47 11.63 -18.97
CA THR A 90 8.83 11.80 -19.49
C THR A 90 9.27 10.64 -20.40
N ALA A 91 8.60 9.49 -20.30
CA ALA A 91 8.87 8.33 -21.14
C ALA A 91 7.55 7.84 -21.77
N PRO A 92 7.39 7.93 -23.09
CA PRO A 92 6.24 7.36 -23.78
C PRO A 92 6.43 5.83 -23.97
N PHE A 93 5.28 5.12 -24.05
CA PHE A 93 5.22 3.73 -24.55
C PHE A 93 5.79 2.64 -23.64
N PHE A 94 5.57 2.73 -22.32
CA PHE A 94 5.95 1.67 -21.40
C PHE A 94 5.26 0.34 -21.79
N ARG A 95 3.95 0.38 -22.06
CA ARG A 95 3.18 -0.81 -22.42
C ARG A 95 3.67 -1.45 -23.72
N GLU A 96 4.03 -0.64 -24.71
CA GLU A 96 4.58 -1.10 -25.99
C GLU A 96 5.95 -1.75 -25.78
N LYS A 97 6.86 -1.07 -25.06
CA LYS A 97 8.20 -1.57 -24.74
C LYS A 97 8.18 -2.95 -24.09
N TYR A 98 7.21 -3.22 -23.23
CA TYR A 98 7.11 -4.47 -22.47
C TYR A 98 6.05 -5.44 -23.00
N GLY A 99 5.48 -5.19 -24.18
CA GLY A 99 4.50 -6.07 -24.81
C GLY A 99 3.19 -6.23 -24.02
N LEU A 100 2.73 -5.14 -23.38
CA LEU A 100 1.56 -5.12 -22.49
C LEU A 100 0.32 -4.49 -23.13
N SER A 101 0.30 -4.31 -24.45
CA SER A 101 -0.71 -3.48 -25.12
C SER A 101 -2.07 -4.14 -25.26
N SER A 102 -2.16 -5.46 -25.15
CA SER A 102 -3.36 -6.23 -25.53
C SER A 102 -4.39 -6.46 -24.42
N ALA A 103 -4.09 -6.08 -23.19
CA ALA A 103 -4.97 -6.34 -22.05
C ALA A 103 -4.92 -5.19 -21.02
N PRO A 104 -5.93 -5.05 -20.17
CA PRO A 104 -5.83 -4.18 -19.00
C PRO A 104 -4.63 -4.54 -18.13
N VAL A 105 -3.86 -3.54 -17.72
CA VAL A 105 -2.65 -3.70 -16.89
C VAL A 105 -2.88 -3.11 -15.52
N PHE A 106 -2.76 -3.94 -14.50
CA PHE A 106 -2.88 -3.55 -13.10
C PHE A 106 -1.51 -3.68 -12.45
N THR A 107 -0.96 -2.58 -11.97
CA THR A 107 0.44 -2.49 -11.54
C THR A 107 0.57 -2.41 -10.02
N CYS A 108 1.51 -3.19 -9.47
CA CYS A 108 1.93 -3.16 -8.07
C CYS A 108 3.38 -2.67 -7.95
N PRO A 109 3.61 -1.37 -7.77
CA PRO A 109 4.97 -0.83 -7.59
C PRO A 109 5.37 -0.93 -6.11
N ALA A 110 5.85 -2.10 -5.71
CA ALA A 110 6.19 -2.37 -4.32
C ALA A 110 7.28 -3.44 -4.18
N GLY A 111 8.20 -3.26 -3.25
CA GLY A 111 9.19 -4.28 -2.91
C GLY A 111 8.54 -5.60 -2.48
N ALA A 112 9.13 -6.71 -2.88
CA ALA A 112 8.65 -8.05 -2.55
C ALA A 112 8.85 -8.35 -1.08
N SER A 113 7.76 -8.61 -0.35
CA SER A 113 7.83 -8.92 1.09
C SER A 113 6.52 -9.52 1.63
N MET A 114 6.62 -10.24 2.74
CA MET A 114 5.46 -10.78 3.46
C MET A 114 4.46 -9.68 3.84
N ARG A 115 4.91 -8.48 4.19
CA ARG A 115 4.07 -7.34 4.51
C ARG A 115 3.20 -6.90 3.32
N LYS A 116 3.73 -6.98 2.11
CA LYS A 116 3.05 -6.60 0.87
C LYS A 116 2.14 -7.70 0.32
N ARG A 117 2.27 -8.94 0.80
CA ARG A 117 1.41 -10.10 0.51
C ARG A 117 1.21 -10.43 -0.97
N GLN A 118 2.18 -10.15 -1.82
CA GLN A 118 2.06 -10.46 -3.23
C GLN A 118 1.80 -11.96 -3.49
N LEU A 119 2.40 -12.86 -2.70
CA LEU A 119 2.12 -14.31 -2.79
C LEU A 119 0.65 -14.64 -2.52
N LEU A 120 0.03 -14.01 -1.52
CA LEU A 120 -1.38 -14.22 -1.23
C LEU A 120 -2.25 -13.70 -2.38
N PHE A 121 -1.90 -12.54 -2.95
CA PHE A 121 -2.55 -11.98 -4.13
C PHE A 121 -2.49 -12.95 -5.31
N ILE A 122 -1.30 -13.44 -5.65
CA ILE A 122 -1.10 -14.41 -6.75
C ILE A 122 -1.98 -15.65 -6.55
N ARG A 123 -1.99 -16.23 -5.34
CA ARG A 123 -2.82 -17.39 -5.02
C ARG A 123 -4.32 -17.11 -5.18
N HIS A 124 -4.78 -15.92 -4.82
CA HIS A 124 -6.19 -15.54 -4.96
C HIS A 124 -6.56 -15.33 -6.43
N VAL A 125 -5.71 -14.67 -7.21
CA VAL A 125 -5.93 -14.51 -8.65
C VAL A 125 -5.94 -15.86 -9.36
N LYS A 126 -5.05 -16.79 -9.02
CA LYS A 126 -5.05 -18.14 -9.60
C LYS A 126 -6.35 -18.92 -9.34
N ARG A 127 -7.00 -18.66 -8.21
CA ARG A 127 -8.29 -19.27 -7.84
C ARG A 127 -9.51 -18.50 -8.35
N SER A 128 -9.31 -17.33 -8.93
CA SER A 128 -10.39 -16.48 -9.45
C SER A 128 -10.74 -16.80 -10.88
N ARG A 129 -11.84 -16.22 -11.37
CA ARG A 129 -12.27 -16.27 -12.78
C ARG A 129 -11.64 -15.18 -13.64
N LEU A 130 -10.79 -14.34 -13.06
CA LEU A 130 -10.13 -13.26 -13.77
C LEU A 130 -9.30 -13.79 -14.94
N ARG A 131 -9.60 -13.28 -16.14
CA ARG A 131 -8.90 -13.60 -17.37
C ARG A 131 -8.66 -12.28 -18.13
N HIS A 132 -7.78 -12.31 -19.10
CA HIS A 132 -7.49 -11.14 -19.96
C HIS A 132 -7.05 -9.88 -19.21
N ILE A 133 -6.36 -10.04 -18.09
CA ILE A 133 -5.81 -8.95 -17.27
C ILE A 133 -4.35 -9.30 -16.97
N ILE A 134 -3.49 -8.30 -17.05
CA ILE A 134 -2.09 -8.43 -16.68
C ILE A 134 -1.87 -7.79 -15.31
N PHE A 135 -1.37 -8.56 -14.36
CA PHE A 135 -0.91 -8.09 -13.05
C PHE A 135 0.60 -7.91 -13.10
N LEU A 136 1.03 -6.67 -13.13
CA LEU A 136 2.42 -6.28 -13.26
C LEU A 136 3.02 -5.94 -11.89
N PHE A 137 4.05 -6.64 -11.48
CA PHE A 137 4.82 -6.34 -10.27
C PHE A 137 6.11 -5.61 -10.63
N LEU A 138 6.31 -4.42 -10.10
CA LEU A 138 7.56 -3.66 -10.23
C LEU A 138 8.35 -3.81 -8.92
N ILE A 139 9.40 -4.61 -8.96
CA ILE A 139 10.15 -4.99 -7.77
C ILE A 139 11.56 -4.38 -7.85
N PRO A 140 11.93 -3.50 -6.89
CA PRO A 140 13.22 -2.81 -6.95
C PRO A 140 14.41 -3.75 -6.73
N GLN A 141 14.23 -4.84 -5.97
CA GLN A 141 15.29 -5.80 -5.67
C GLN A 141 14.76 -7.22 -5.64
N HIS A 142 15.45 -8.11 -6.31
CA HIS A 142 15.21 -9.55 -6.22
C HIS A 142 15.63 -10.06 -4.83
N ASN A 143 14.80 -10.92 -4.24
CA ASN A 143 15.05 -11.53 -2.94
C ASN A 143 14.30 -12.86 -2.82
N ALA A 144 14.53 -13.63 -1.76
CA ALA A 144 13.90 -14.93 -1.56
C ALA A 144 12.36 -14.92 -1.58
N TYR A 145 11.71 -13.80 -1.24
CA TYR A 145 10.26 -13.68 -1.37
C TYR A 145 9.84 -13.49 -2.83
N ALA A 146 10.64 -12.79 -3.63
CA ALA A 146 10.41 -12.65 -5.07
C ALA A 146 10.58 -14.00 -5.78
N GLU A 147 11.56 -14.82 -5.41
CA GLU A 147 11.72 -16.20 -5.91
C GLU A 147 10.47 -17.05 -5.63
N GLN A 148 9.91 -16.95 -4.42
CA GLN A 148 8.65 -17.62 -4.10
C GLN A 148 7.47 -17.09 -4.94
N MET A 149 7.46 -15.81 -5.29
CA MET A 149 6.45 -15.25 -6.20
C MET A 149 6.60 -15.83 -7.60
N GLU A 150 7.81 -15.91 -8.13
CA GLU A 150 8.10 -16.52 -9.44
C GLU A 150 7.65 -17.98 -9.48
N GLN A 151 8.01 -18.77 -8.48
CA GLN A 151 7.56 -20.15 -8.35
C GLN A 151 6.03 -20.26 -8.28
N ALA A 152 5.38 -19.37 -7.53
CA ALA A 152 3.93 -19.37 -7.40
C ALA A 152 3.22 -18.93 -8.69
N ILE A 153 3.83 -18.08 -9.50
CA ILE A 153 3.34 -17.66 -10.83
C ILE A 153 3.47 -18.81 -11.82
N GLY A 154 4.67 -19.42 -11.92
CA GLY A 154 4.95 -20.40 -12.97
C GLY A 154 4.73 -19.78 -14.35
N ASP A 155 4.08 -20.52 -15.24
CA ASP A 155 3.79 -20.08 -16.62
C ASP A 155 2.48 -19.32 -16.79
N ASP A 156 1.85 -18.82 -15.71
CA ASP A 156 0.57 -18.12 -15.78
C ASP A 156 0.73 -16.76 -16.51
N PRO A 157 0.16 -16.58 -17.72
CA PRO A 157 0.40 -15.41 -18.54
C PRO A 157 -0.20 -14.12 -17.97
N ARG A 158 -1.04 -14.21 -16.94
CA ARG A 158 -1.63 -13.05 -16.29
C ARG A 158 -0.65 -12.26 -15.44
N PHE A 159 0.52 -12.82 -15.13
CA PHE A 159 1.49 -12.17 -14.26
C PHE A 159 2.76 -11.79 -15.00
N ARG A 160 3.29 -10.63 -14.65
CA ARG A 160 4.61 -10.15 -15.10
C ARG A 160 5.35 -9.58 -13.90
N ILE A 161 6.63 -9.87 -13.79
CA ILE A 161 7.53 -9.25 -12.82
C ILE A 161 8.62 -8.53 -13.59
N LEU A 162 8.83 -7.26 -13.26
CA LEU A 162 9.95 -6.47 -13.78
C LEU A 162 10.79 -6.00 -12.61
N TYR A 163 12.09 -6.19 -12.72
CA TYR A 163 13.05 -5.88 -11.66
C TYR A 163 13.88 -4.65 -12.00
N ARG A 164 14.24 -3.88 -10.96
CA ARG A 164 15.24 -2.81 -11.01
C ARG A 164 14.99 -1.78 -12.10
N LEU A 165 13.73 -1.49 -12.38
CA LEU A 165 13.42 -0.45 -13.36
C LEU A 165 13.94 0.91 -12.89
N PRO A 166 14.46 1.73 -13.79
CA PRO A 166 14.72 3.14 -13.52
C PRO A 166 13.47 3.86 -13.04
N ARG A 167 13.62 4.88 -12.22
CA ARG A 167 12.48 5.62 -11.64
C ARG A 167 11.51 6.12 -12.71
N LEU A 168 12.01 6.66 -13.80
CA LEU A 168 11.19 7.16 -14.92
C LEU A 168 10.32 6.06 -15.56
N GLU A 169 10.83 4.83 -15.62
CA GLU A 169 10.05 3.70 -16.15
C GLU A 169 8.99 3.24 -15.16
N VAL A 170 9.27 3.29 -13.85
CA VAL A 170 8.25 3.02 -12.82
C VAL A 170 7.11 4.06 -12.90
N GLU A 171 7.45 5.33 -13.09
CA GLU A 171 6.48 6.41 -13.28
C GLU A 171 5.64 6.19 -14.54
N ALA A 172 6.28 5.88 -15.67
CA ALA A 172 5.59 5.57 -16.93
C ALA A 172 4.65 4.35 -16.76
N ALA A 173 5.11 3.30 -16.09
CA ALA A 173 4.28 2.13 -15.79
C ALA A 173 3.03 2.50 -14.97
N ILE A 174 3.16 3.34 -13.94
CA ILE A 174 2.02 3.82 -13.15
C ILE A 174 1.07 4.62 -14.03
N MET A 175 1.59 5.55 -14.82
CA MET A 175 0.78 6.45 -15.66
C MET A 175 0.03 5.71 -16.76
N GLU A 176 0.60 4.63 -17.28
CA GLU A 176 -0.01 3.81 -18.33
C GLU A 176 -0.81 2.62 -17.79
N SER A 177 -0.91 2.47 -16.47
CA SER A 177 -1.71 1.42 -15.85
C SER A 177 -3.21 1.74 -15.89
N ASP A 178 -4.02 0.71 -16.05
CA ASP A 178 -5.48 0.81 -15.88
C ASP A 178 -5.87 0.93 -14.40
N ALA A 179 -5.07 0.36 -13.50
CA ALA A 179 -5.15 0.59 -12.07
C ALA A 179 -3.82 0.29 -11.37
N VAL A 180 -3.59 0.92 -10.22
CA VAL A 180 -2.51 0.55 -9.30
C VAL A 180 -3.09 -0.25 -8.14
N PHE A 181 -2.37 -1.25 -7.65
CA PHE A 181 -2.83 -2.01 -6.52
C PHE A 181 -1.76 -2.28 -5.46
N LEU A 182 -2.21 -2.41 -4.24
CA LEU A 182 -1.47 -2.97 -3.12
C LEU A 182 -2.31 -4.07 -2.47
N TYR A 183 -1.64 -5.06 -1.88
CA TYR A 183 -2.33 -6.14 -1.14
C TYR A 183 -1.83 -6.24 0.29
N SER A 184 -1.16 -5.22 0.75
CA SER A 184 -0.48 -5.10 2.04
C SER A 184 -1.44 -5.28 3.21
N TYR A 185 -0.97 -5.92 4.28
CA TYR A 185 -1.73 -5.92 5.53
C TYR A 185 -1.42 -4.70 6.41
N GLN A 186 -0.36 -3.97 6.08
CA GLN A 186 0.08 -2.81 6.83
C GLN A 186 0.67 -1.77 5.91
N GLU A 187 0.11 -0.58 5.96
CA GLU A 187 0.60 0.64 5.33
C GLU A 187 0.41 1.80 6.31
N GLN A 188 1.13 2.87 6.10
CA GLN A 188 0.80 4.17 6.70
C GLN A 188 0.11 5.03 5.65
N GLN A 189 0.89 5.61 4.75
CA GLN A 189 0.40 6.37 3.60
C GLN A 189 1.30 6.01 2.40
N PRO A 190 0.89 5.04 1.57
CA PRO A 190 1.75 4.51 0.52
C PRO A 190 1.94 5.50 -0.62
N LEU A 191 3.19 5.85 -0.91
CA LEU A 191 3.54 6.78 -1.98
C LEU A 191 3.03 6.32 -3.34
N SER A 192 3.09 5.03 -3.64
CA SER A 192 2.61 4.48 -4.91
C SER A 192 1.12 4.75 -5.18
N ILE A 193 0.30 4.87 -4.14
CA ILE A 193 -1.10 5.28 -4.29
C ILE A 193 -1.20 6.78 -4.54
N LEU A 194 -0.41 7.60 -3.84
CA LEU A 194 -0.37 9.05 -4.11
C LEU A 194 0.14 9.35 -5.53
N GLU A 195 1.11 8.59 -6.01
CA GLU A 195 1.60 8.64 -7.39
C GLU A 195 0.48 8.34 -8.39
N ALA A 196 -0.27 7.26 -8.19
CA ALA A 196 -1.42 6.91 -9.02
C ALA A 196 -2.49 8.02 -9.00
N MET A 197 -2.84 8.53 -7.82
CA MET A 197 -3.79 9.64 -7.67
C MET A 197 -3.32 10.89 -8.40
N SER A 198 -2.03 11.22 -8.38
CA SER A 198 -1.46 12.41 -9.03
C SER A 198 -1.71 12.43 -10.55
N CYS A 199 -1.72 11.27 -11.19
CA CYS A 199 -1.98 11.13 -12.62
C CYS A 199 -3.39 10.65 -12.97
N GLY A 200 -4.26 10.49 -11.96
CA GLY A 200 -5.65 10.10 -12.16
C GLY A 200 -5.84 8.62 -12.49
N VAL A 201 -4.89 7.79 -12.11
CA VAL A 201 -5.01 6.32 -12.19
C VAL A 201 -5.73 5.81 -10.94
N PRO A 202 -6.82 5.05 -11.09
CA PRO A 202 -7.52 4.47 -9.96
C PRO A 202 -6.69 3.39 -9.28
N TRP A 203 -7.09 3.03 -8.05
CA TRP A 203 -6.35 2.04 -7.28
C TRP A 203 -7.29 1.11 -6.50
N PHE A 204 -6.76 -0.03 -6.05
CA PHE A 204 -7.39 -0.84 -5.03
C PHE A 204 -6.39 -1.38 -4.01
N ALA A 205 -6.82 -1.50 -2.77
CA ALA A 205 -6.00 -2.03 -1.68
C ALA A 205 -6.86 -2.49 -0.49
N PRO A 206 -6.37 -3.37 0.39
CA PRO A 206 -6.99 -3.64 1.68
C PRO A 206 -7.03 -2.39 2.57
N ASP A 207 -7.96 -2.35 3.52
CA ASP A 207 -8.02 -1.27 4.52
C ASP A 207 -6.81 -1.33 5.46
N ALA A 208 -5.80 -0.52 5.16
CA ALA A 208 -4.55 -0.44 5.92
C ALA A 208 -4.03 1.01 5.97
N GLY A 209 -3.72 1.50 7.18
CA GLY A 209 -3.26 2.89 7.38
C GLY A 209 -4.27 3.91 6.89
N ALA A 210 -3.80 4.89 6.16
CA ALA A 210 -4.61 5.98 5.62
C ALA A 210 -5.44 5.62 4.37
N LEU A 211 -5.34 4.39 3.84
CA LEU A 211 -5.98 4.02 2.57
C LEU A 211 -7.50 4.25 2.55
N SER A 212 -8.19 4.02 3.67
CA SER A 212 -9.64 4.25 3.74
C SER A 212 -10.05 5.74 3.72
N THR A 213 -9.09 6.65 3.78
CA THR A 213 -9.33 8.11 3.71
C THR A 213 -8.95 8.70 2.36
N LEU A 214 -8.33 7.89 1.50
CA LEU A 214 -7.95 8.29 0.15
C LEU A 214 -9.10 7.99 -0.83
N GLU A 215 -9.40 8.99 -1.65
CA GLU A 215 -10.37 8.85 -2.74
C GLU A 215 -9.74 8.23 -3.99
N GLY A 216 -10.56 7.89 -4.95
CA GLY A 216 -10.10 7.39 -6.25
C GLY A 216 -9.74 5.92 -6.27
N GLY A 217 -10.09 5.18 -5.25
CA GLY A 217 -9.82 3.75 -5.21
C GLY A 217 -10.92 2.90 -4.59
N ILE A 218 -10.70 1.60 -4.61
CA ILE A 218 -11.56 0.60 -4.00
C ILE A 218 -10.85 0.01 -2.78
N VAL A 219 -11.35 0.33 -1.60
CA VAL A 219 -10.85 -0.28 -0.36
C VAL A 219 -11.51 -1.65 -0.17
N LEU A 220 -10.70 -2.70 -0.17
CA LEU A 220 -11.17 -4.07 0.00
C LEU A 220 -11.58 -4.30 1.46
N LYS A 221 -12.85 -4.66 1.69
CA LYS A 221 -13.37 -4.96 3.05
C LYS A 221 -12.65 -6.15 3.72
N ASN A 222 -12.18 -7.08 2.91
CA ASN A 222 -11.33 -8.19 3.31
C ASN A 222 -10.53 -8.67 2.10
N THR A 223 -9.62 -9.64 2.30
CA THR A 223 -8.76 -10.16 1.23
C THR A 223 -9.26 -11.50 0.67
N SER A 224 -10.58 -11.77 0.70
CA SER A 224 -11.11 -12.97 0.06
C SER A 224 -11.01 -12.89 -1.47
N PRO A 225 -10.88 -14.04 -2.16
CA PRO A 225 -10.82 -14.06 -3.62
C PRO A 225 -12.03 -13.38 -4.29
N SER A 226 -13.23 -13.56 -3.76
CA SER A 226 -14.46 -12.97 -4.32
C SER A 226 -14.52 -11.44 -4.19
N VAL A 227 -13.99 -10.87 -3.09
CA VAL A 227 -13.89 -9.41 -2.94
C VAL A 227 -12.84 -8.82 -3.87
N LEU A 228 -11.70 -9.52 -4.02
CA LEU A 228 -10.67 -9.14 -4.98
C LEU A 228 -11.23 -9.18 -6.42
N GLU A 229 -11.91 -10.26 -6.80
CA GLU A 229 -12.49 -10.44 -8.13
C GLU A 229 -13.43 -9.30 -8.49
N LYS A 230 -14.40 -8.98 -7.62
CA LYS A 230 -15.33 -7.87 -7.82
C LYS A 230 -14.63 -6.51 -7.96
N ALA A 231 -13.59 -6.25 -7.17
CA ALA A 231 -12.85 -4.99 -7.27
C ALA A 231 -12.10 -4.87 -8.60
N VAL A 232 -11.46 -5.96 -9.02
CA VAL A 232 -10.74 -6.02 -10.30
C VAL A 232 -11.71 -5.89 -11.47
N GLU A 233 -12.82 -6.63 -11.47
CA GLU A 233 -13.86 -6.54 -12.52
C GLU A 233 -14.44 -5.12 -12.64
N SER A 234 -14.72 -4.45 -11.51
CA SER A 234 -15.17 -3.06 -11.54
C SER A 234 -14.18 -2.12 -12.22
N LEU A 235 -12.88 -2.40 -12.09
CA LEU A 235 -11.82 -1.59 -12.69
C LEU A 235 -11.48 -2.00 -14.13
N THR A 236 -12.11 -3.02 -14.70
CA THR A 236 -12.06 -3.26 -16.16
C THR A 236 -12.98 -2.32 -16.92
N ASP A 237 -14.02 -1.76 -16.27
CA ASP A 237 -14.89 -0.76 -16.87
C ASP A 237 -14.21 0.61 -16.95
N GLU A 238 -14.12 1.15 -18.15
CA GLU A 238 -13.44 2.43 -18.41
C GLU A 238 -14.14 3.62 -17.73
N LYS A 239 -15.47 3.62 -17.65
CA LYS A 239 -16.23 4.70 -17.00
C LYS A 239 -15.92 4.75 -15.51
N THR A 240 -15.88 3.58 -14.87
CA THR A 240 -15.50 3.43 -13.47
C THR A 240 -14.07 3.90 -13.24
N ARG A 241 -13.12 3.52 -14.09
CA ARG A 241 -11.73 3.99 -13.97
C ARG A 241 -11.63 5.51 -14.09
N LYS A 242 -12.27 6.12 -15.09
CA LYS A 242 -12.28 7.58 -15.28
C LYS A 242 -12.90 8.30 -14.08
N LEU A 243 -14.03 7.80 -13.57
CA LEU A 243 -14.69 8.39 -12.40
C LEU A 243 -13.80 8.34 -11.15
N LEU A 244 -13.26 7.16 -10.83
CA LEU A 244 -12.39 6.98 -9.67
C LEU A 244 -11.09 7.78 -9.82
N GLY A 245 -10.42 7.67 -10.97
CA GLY A 245 -9.19 8.40 -11.22
C GLY A 245 -9.36 9.92 -11.08
N SER A 246 -10.49 10.48 -11.57
CA SER A 246 -10.78 11.91 -11.42
C SER A 246 -11.02 12.33 -9.96
N LYS A 247 -11.65 11.48 -9.14
CA LYS A 247 -11.83 11.72 -7.70
C LYS A 247 -10.49 11.73 -6.98
N GLY A 248 -9.67 10.70 -7.21
CA GLY A 248 -8.33 10.61 -6.62
C GLY A 248 -7.46 11.82 -6.97
N ARG A 249 -7.44 12.21 -8.24
CA ARG A 249 -6.68 13.40 -8.69
C ARG A 249 -7.15 14.71 -8.06
N ARG A 250 -8.46 14.87 -7.83
CA ARG A 250 -8.98 16.05 -7.11
C ARG A 250 -8.49 16.10 -5.68
N GLN A 251 -8.65 15.01 -4.94
CA GLN A 251 -8.15 14.95 -3.56
C GLN A 251 -6.64 15.17 -3.51
N TRP A 252 -5.89 14.54 -4.42
CA TRP A 252 -4.44 14.74 -4.48
C TRP A 252 -4.06 16.21 -4.66
N LYS A 253 -4.70 16.93 -5.57
CA LYS A 253 -4.46 18.36 -5.79
C LYS A 253 -4.83 19.24 -4.59
N ALA A 254 -5.83 18.82 -3.81
CA ALA A 254 -6.31 19.60 -2.66
C ALA A 254 -5.50 19.35 -1.39
N CYS A 255 -4.90 18.16 -1.24
CA CYS A 255 -4.35 17.71 0.04
C CYS A 255 -2.85 17.38 0.00
N PHE A 256 -2.26 17.17 -1.18
CA PHE A 256 -0.89 16.69 -1.35
C PHE A 256 -0.11 17.50 -2.39
#